data_0f334d48f20296610876f1779f63549e
#
_entry.id   0f334d48f20296610876f1779f63549e
#
_cell.length_a   1.000
_cell.length_b   1.000
_cell.length_c   1.000
_cell.angle_alpha   90.00
_cell.angle_beta   90.00
_cell.angle_gamma   90.00
#
_symmetry.space_group_name_H-M   'P 1'
#
loop_
_entity.id
_entity.type
_entity.pdbx_description
1 polymer ?
#
loop_
_entity_poly.entity_id
_entity_poly.type
_entity_poly.pdbx_seq_one_letter_code
_entity_poly.pdbx_strand_id
1 'polypeptide(L)'
;MEEENYIYAIPYKYYQKYKIRKYGFHGISHEFVYDKLLDIAKLKWKKDLRVITCHIGNGASMSAIKNHKVIQNSMGMTPLEGLIMWTRSWDIDPAIIPFLMKKEKLTAEQVEDILNKESGIKWLRWKSSDMRDVRAAYLKWDKKAAMILKMYVNRIIKYIWAYTALLWWLDVIVMTAWVLERSELIRGMICEKLDWLWVKIDSKKNISSWKEWEISSKASKVKVRVIPTNEELMIAKEVKKIVK
;
A
#
# COMPACT_ATOMS: atom_id res chain seq x y z
N MET A 1 0.74 -16.64 1.10
CA MET A 1 1.61 -16.35 2.27
C MET A 1 1.80 -17.63 3.05
N GLU A 2 2.99 -17.87 3.57
CA GLU A 2 3.29 -18.99 4.47
C GLU A 2 2.68 -18.71 5.87
N GLU A 3 2.59 -19.74 6.69
CA GLU A 3 1.83 -19.69 7.96
C GLU A 3 2.38 -18.62 8.92
N GLU A 4 3.68 -18.54 9.08
CA GLU A 4 4.36 -17.54 9.94
C GLU A 4 4.10 -16.08 9.49
N ASN A 5 3.67 -15.88 8.26
CA ASN A 5 3.39 -14.56 7.68
C ASN A 5 1.92 -14.13 7.79
N TYR A 6 1.02 -15.04 8.14
CA TYR A 6 -0.40 -14.71 8.24
C TYR A 6 -1.05 -14.97 9.61
N ILE A 7 -0.43 -15.71 10.51
CA ILE A 7 -0.95 -15.92 11.86
C ILE A 7 -0.63 -14.70 12.73
N TYR A 8 -1.61 -14.27 13.51
CA TYR A 8 -1.39 -13.28 14.56
C TYR A 8 -0.89 -13.96 15.85
N ALA A 9 0.02 -13.31 16.57
CA ALA A 9 0.57 -13.79 17.83
C ALA A 9 -0.44 -13.62 19.00
N ILE A 10 -1.63 -14.18 18.83
CA ILE A 10 -2.69 -14.30 19.85
C ILE A 10 -2.92 -15.79 20.12
N PRO A 11 -3.68 -16.19 21.17
CA PRO A 11 -3.88 -17.61 21.45
C PRO A 11 -4.34 -18.39 20.21
N TYR A 12 -3.56 -19.42 19.84
CA TYR A 12 -3.72 -20.18 18.59
C TYR A 12 -5.12 -20.79 18.40
N LYS A 13 -5.82 -21.07 19.51
CA LYS A 13 -7.22 -21.52 19.51
C LYS A 13 -8.15 -20.60 18.72
N TYR A 14 -7.89 -19.31 18.67
CA TYR A 14 -8.71 -18.36 17.90
C TYR A 14 -8.49 -18.48 16.40
N TYR A 15 -7.27 -18.76 15.97
CA TYR A 15 -7.03 -19.13 14.58
C TYR A 15 -7.78 -20.45 14.24
N GLN A 16 -7.64 -21.47 15.08
CA GLN A 16 -8.30 -22.76 14.84
C GLN A 16 -9.82 -22.64 14.76
N LYS A 17 -10.44 -21.94 15.71
CA LYS A 17 -11.90 -21.84 15.83
C LYS A 17 -12.52 -20.85 14.87
N TYR A 18 -11.94 -19.66 14.76
CA TYR A 18 -12.55 -18.53 14.06
C TYR A 18 -11.81 -18.14 12.77
N LYS A 19 -10.70 -18.83 12.46
CA LYS A 19 -9.84 -18.52 11.31
C LYS A 19 -9.31 -17.08 11.36
N ILE A 20 -9.06 -16.56 12.58
CA ILE A 20 -8.44 -15.23 12.76
C ILE A 20 -7.01 -15.29 12.26
N ARG A 21 -6.79 -14.69 11.11
CA ARG A 21 -5.52 -14.63 10.42
C ARG A 21 -5.44 -13.41 9.52
N LYS A 22 -4.27 -13.07 9.06
CA LYS A 22 -4.09 -12.07 7.99
C LYS A 22 -4.52 -12.69 6.66
N TYR A 23 -5.48 -12.05 5.98
CA TYR A 23 -5.94 -12.42 4.64
C TYR A 23 -5.24 -11.58 3.57
N GLY A 24 -5.07 -10.29 3.82
CA GLY A 24 -4.61 -9.32 2.83
C GLY A 24 -5.72 -8.98 1.83
N PHE A 25 -5.59 -7.83 1.18
CA PHE A 25 -6.62 -7.37 0.23
C PHE A 25 -5.97 -6.71 -0.98
N HIS A 26 -6.80 -6.27 -1.94
CA HIS A 26 -6.42 -5.79 -3.26
C HIS A 26 -5.65 -6.84 -4.08
N GLY A 27 -5.88 -8.14 -3.82
CA GLY A 27 -5.19 -9.23 -4.49
C GLY A 27 -5.26 -9.15 -6.00
N ILE A 28 -6.46 -8.87 -6.55
CA ILE A 28 -6.72 -8.70 -7.99
C ILE A 28 -5.82 -7.61 -8.58
N SER A 29 -5.72 -6.46 -7.91
CA SER A 29 -4.87 -5.35 -8.36
C SER A 29 -3.39 -5.69 -8.27
N HIS A 30 -2.94 -6.30 -7.15
CA HIS A 30 -1.54 -6.70 -6.98
C HIS A 30 -1.12 -7.73 -8.03
N GLU A 31 -1.96 -8.71 -8.33
CA GLU A 31 -1.73 -9.70 -9.35
C GLU A 31 -1.67 -9.05 -10.75
N PHE A 32 -2.66 -8.22 -11.08
CA PHE A 32 -2.69 -7.53 -12.36
C PHE A 32 -1.41 -6.74 -12.65
N VAL A 33 -0.98 -5.88 -11.70
CA VAL A 33 0.21 -5.04 -11.94
C VAL A 33 1.52 -5.84 -11.89
N TYR A 34 1.54 -6.95 -11.15
CA TYR A 34 2.67 -7.86 -11.15
C TYR A 34 2.81 -8.60 -12.48
N ASP A 35 1.73 -9.17 -13.00
CA ASP A 35 1.72 -9.83 -14.31
C ASP A 35 2.09 -8.85 -15.43
N LYS A 36 1.54 -7.64 -15.36
CA LYS A 36 1.87 -6.59 -16.33
C LYS A 36 3.35 -6.21 -16.24
N LEU A 37 3.93 -6.13 -15.04
CA LEU A 37 5.37 -5.90 -14.85
C LEU A 37 6.19 -6.99 -15.54
N LEU A 38 5.84 -8.26 -15.35
CA LEU A 38 6.55 -9.39 -15.95
C LEU A 38 6.55 -9.33 -17.48
N ASP A 39 5.43 -8.90 -18.07
CA ASP A 39 5.28 -8.77 -19.51
C ASP A 39 6.13 -7.60 -20.07
N ILE A 40 5.94 -6.40 -19.54
CA ILE A 40 6.60 -5.18 -20.08
C ILE A 40 8.09 -5.13 -19.83
N ALA A 41 8.55 -5.70 -18.71
CA ALA A 41 9.97 -5.76 -18.37
C ALA A 41 10.65 -7.05 -18.84
N LYS A 42 9.91 -7.98 -19.47
CA LYS A 42 10.39 -9.29 -19.94
C LYS A 42 11.05 -10.10 -18.81
N LEU A 43 10.44 -10.09 -17.63
CA LEU A 43 10.99 -10.71 -16.41
C LEU A 43 10.39 -12.09 -16.08
N LYS A 44 9.54 -12.67 -16.93
CA LYS A 44 8.90 -13.97 -16.68
C LYS A 44 9.88 -15.11 -16.40
N TRP A 45 11.07 -15.03 -16.98
CA TRP A 45 12.14 -16.02 -16.81
C TRP A 45 13.06 -15.74 -15.61
N LYS A 46 12.97 -14.56 -15.00
CA LYS A 46 13.87 -14.17 -13.90
C LYS A 46 13.50 -14.94 -12.63
N LYS A 47 14.36 -15.88 -12.25
CA LYS A 47 14.32 -16.52 -10.93
C LYS A 47 14.74 -15.51 -9.86
N ASP A 48 14.25 -15.69 -8.63
CA ASP A 48 14.54 -14.85 -7.47
C ASP A 48 14.17 -13.35 -7.65
N LEU A 49 13.12 -13.07 -8.45
CA LEU A 49 12.60 -11.72 -8.63
C LEU A 49 11.86 -11.26 -7.35
N ARG A 50 12.22 -10.07 -6.87
CA ARG A 50 11.74 -9.48 -5.62
C ARG A 50 11.06 -8.15 -5.92
N VAL A 51 9.77 -8.10 -5.68
CA VAL A 51 8.92 -6.97 -6.05
C VAL A 51 8.09 -6.51 -4.85
N ILE A 52 7.99 -5.22 -4.67
CA ILE A 52 6.99 -4.61 -3.80
C ILE A 52 5.97 -3.92 -4.69
N THR A 53 4.71 -4.28 -4.57
CA THR A 53 3.60 -3.59 -5.23
C THR A 53 2.89 -2.70 -4.22
N CYS A 54 2.71 -1.43 -4.57
CA CYS A 54 2.11 -0.39 -3.74
C CYS A 54 0.79 0.05 -4.38
N HIS A 55 -0.32 -0.50 -3.94
CA HIS A 55 -1.67 -0.07 -4.34
C HIS A 55 -2.12 1.02 -3.37
N ILE A 56 -2.06 2.28 -3.80
CA ILE A 56 -2.36 3.44 -2.94
C ILE A 56 -3.46 4.28 -3.58
N GLY A 57 -4.68 4.03 -3.12
CA GLY A 57 -5.91 4.73 -3.53
C GLY A 57 -6.70 5.22 -2.30
N ASN A 58 -8.03 5.15 -2.35
CA ASN A 58 -8.88 5.38 -1.18
C ASN A 58 -8.63 4.32 -0.10
N GLY A 59 -8.60 3.04 -0.50
CA GLY A 59 -7.96 1.97 0.25
C GLY A 59 -6.48 1.90 -0.15
N ALA A 60 -5.63 1.43 0.76
CA ALA A 60 -4.20 1.34 0.50
C ALA A 60 -3.63 0.03 1.04
N SER A 61 -2.89 -0.68 0.21
CA SER A 61 -2.15 -1.87 0.62
C SER A 61 -0.83 -2.01 -0.13
N MET A 62 0.05 -2.80 0.45
CA MET A 62 1.32 -3.16 -0.16
C MET A 62 1.50 -4.67 -0.09
N SER A 63 2.11 -5.25 -1.11
CA SER A 63 2.48 -6.66 -1.12
C SER A 63 3.96 -6.84 -1.42
N ALA A 64 4.61 -7.70 -0.63
CA ALA A 64 5.95 -8.21 -0.90
C ALA A 64 5.83 -9.52 -1.69
N ILE A 65 6.49 -9.59 -2.84
CA ILE A 65 6.39 -10.73 -3.75
C ILE A 65 7.80 -11.24 -4.06
N LYS A 66 8.02 -12.53 -3.88
CA LYS A 66 9.26 -13.21 -4.25
C LYS A 66 8.94 -14.46 -5.03
N ASN A 67 9.59 -14.64 -6.17
CA ASN A 67 9.41 -15.85 -7.01
C ASN A 67 7.94 -16.14 -7.31
N HIS A 68 7.19 -15.14 -7.74
CA HIS A 68 5.76 -15.24 -8.07
C HIS A 68 4.83 -15.59 -6.88
N LYS A 69 5.36 -15.58 -5.63
CA LYS A 69 4.57 -15.85 -4.41
C LYS A 69 4.50 -14.60 -3.54
N VAL A 70 3.32 -14.29 -3.05
CA VAL A 70 3.13 -13.24 -2.05
C VAL A 70 3.73 -13.72 -0.73
N ILE A 71 4.72 -12.99 -0.23
CA ILE A 71 5.35 -13.24 1.07
C ILE A 71 4.55 -12.54 2.17
N GLN A 72 4.16 -11.28 1.95
CA GLN A 72 3.43 -10.49 2.92
C GLN A 72 2.49 -9.49 2.24
N ASN A 73 1.39 -9.14 2.92
CA ASN A 73 0.50 -8.03 2.55
C ASN A 73 0.27 -7.13 3.77
N SER A 74 0.15 -5.83 3.57
CA SER A 74 0.01 -4.87 4.67
C SER A 74 -1.37 -4.87 5.32
N MET A 75 -2.41 -5.29 4.62
CA MET A 75 -3.74 -5.49 5.21
C MET A 75 -3.81 -6.81 5.96
N GLY A 76 -4.64 -6.84 6.99
CA GLY A 76 -4.73 -7.93 7.94
C GLY A 76 -5.92 -8.85 7.75
N MET A 77 -6.61 -9.14 8.84
CA MET A 77 -7.88 -9.87 8.86
C MET A 77 -8.96 -9.08 8.12
N THR A 78 -8.90 -7.76 8.23
CA THR A 78 -9.77 -6.81 7.53
C THR A 78 -8.92 -5.79 6.74
N PRO A 79 -9.54 -4.98 5.87
CA PRO A 79 -8.83 -3.90 5.17
C PRO A 79 -8.44 -2.71 6.06
N LEU A 80 -8.52 -2.81 7.38
CA LEU A 80 -8.21 -1.73 8.31
C LEU A 80 -6.71 -1.62 8.60
N GLU A 81 -6.05 -2.77 8.86
CA GLU A 81 -4.62 -2.86 9.20
C GLU A 81 -3.73 -2.33 8.07
N GLY A 82 -2.62 -1.72 8.41
CA GLY A 82 -1.51 -1.41 7.50
C GLY A 82 -1.27 0.06 7.28
N LEU A 83 -1.65 0.56 6.12
CA LEU A 83 -1.37 1.93 5.69
C LEU A 83 -2.44 2.92 6.14
N ILE A 84 -2.05 4.19 6.27
CA ILE A 84 -3.01 5.28 6.42
C ILE A 84 -3.87 5.34 5.16
N MET A 85 -5.19 5.36 5.33
CA MET A 85 -6.12 5.44 4.22
C MET A 85 -6.94 6.72 4.28
N TRP A 86 -7.88 6.87 3.38
CA TRP A 86 -8.68 8.08 3.35
C TRP A 86 -9.55 8.25 4.60
N THR A 87 -10.25 7.19 5.05
CA THR A 87 -11.13 7.19 6.23
C THR A 87 -10.73 6.19 7.31
N ARG A 88 -9.72 5.33 7.06
CA ARG A 88 -9.28 4.29 7.97
C ARG A 88 -8.02 4.66 8.72
N SER A 89 -7.93 4.23 9.97
CA SER A 89 -6.91 4.68 10.91
C SER A 89 -5.48 4.23 10.58
N TRP A 90 -5.21 3.03 10.20
CA TRP A 90 -3.95 2.26 10.09
C TRP A 90 -3.70 1.35 11.30
N ASP A 91 -2.46 0.80 11.41
CA ASP A 91 -2.05 0.10 12.63
C ASP A 91 -2.05 1.07 13.81
N ILE A 92 -2.81 0.75 14.82
CA ILE A 92 -2.87 1.46 16.10
C ILE A 92 -2.50 0.51 17.23
N ASP A 93 -2.18 1.05 18.38
CA ASP A 93 -2.09 0.24 19.60
C ASP A 93 -3.49 -0.33 19.91
N PRO A 94 -3.65 -1.66 20.02
CA PRO A 94 -4.93 -2.30 20.34
C PRO A 94 -5.57 -1.77 21.64
N ALA A 95 -4.77 -1.26 22.60
CA ALA A 95 -5.27 -0.68 23.84
C ALA A 95 -6.09 0.61 23.62
N ILE A 96 -5.98 1.26 22.47
CA ILE A 96 -6.81 2.42 22.11
C ILE A 96 -8.28 2.03 22.07
N ILE A 97 -8.62 0.84 21.61
CA ILE A 97 -10.00 0.36 21.48
C ILE A 97 -10.72 0.35 22.83
N PRO A 98 -10.29 -0.44 23.84
CA PRO A 98 -10.93 -0.44 25.14
C PRO A 98 -10.81 0.90 25.88
N PHE A 99 -9.77 1.70 25.59
CA PHE A 99 -9.65 3.05 26.14
C PHE A 99 -10.79 3.95 25.66
N LEU A 100 -11.07 4.02 24.36
CA LEU A 100 -12.16 4.80 23.78
C LEU A 100 -13.53 4.30 24.29
N MET A 101 -13.75 2.98 24.29
CA MET A 101 -14.98 2.38 24.83
C MET A 101 -15.26 2.87 26.25
N LYS A 102 -14.23 2.89 27.10
CA LYS A 102 -14.38 3.31 28.49
C LYS A 102 -14.57 4.83 28.66
N LYS A 103 -13.78 5.64 27.92
CA LYS A 103 -13.78 7.10 28.10
C LYS A 103 -14.97 7.77 27.44
N GLU A 104 -15.34 7.33 26.26
CA GLU A 104 -16.44 7.90 25.47
C GLU A 104 -17.75 7.10 25.60
N LYS A 105 -17.77 6.02 26.42
CA LYS A 105 -18.91 5.11 26.62
C LYS A 105 -19.42 4.51 25.29
N LEU A 106 -18.50 4.17 24.39
CA LEU A 106 -18.81 3.61 23.08
C LEU A 106 -18.91 2.08 23.12
N THR A 107 -19.73 1.51 22.22
CA THR A 107 -19.74 0.06 21.96
C THR A 107 -18.55 -0.35 21.07
N ALA A 108 -18.30 -1.65 20.95
CA ALA A 108 -17.26 -2.17 20.06
C ALA A 108 -17.53 -1.78 18.60
N GLU A 109 -18.78 -1.86 18.16
CA GLU A 109 -19.22 -1.51 16.80
C GLU A 109 -19.02 -0.02 16.52
N GLN A 110 -19.30 0.85 17.49
CA GLN A 110 -19.07 2.29 17.35
C GLN A 110 -17.57 2.61 17.22
N VAL A 111 -16.70 1.94 17.98
CA VAL A 111 -15.25 2.12 17.84
C VAL A 111 -14.77 1.56 16.49
N GLU A 112 -15.31 0.43 16.04
CA GLU A 112 -15.01 -0.10 14.71
C GLU A 112 -15.39 0.89 13.60
N ASP A 113 -16.54 1.53 13.71
CA ASP A 113 -16.99 2.56 12.78
C ASP A 113 -16.07 3.80 12.79
N ILE A 114 -15.64 4.25 13.97
CA ILE A 114 -14.64 5.34 14.08
C ILE A 114 -13.36 4.97 13.33
N LEU A 115 -12.82 3.77 13.55
CA LEU A 115 -11.57 3.35 12.93
C LEU A 115 -11.69 3.16 11.41
N ASN A 116 -12.84 2.74 10.90
CA ASN A 116 -13.07 2.49 9.48
C ASN A 116 -13.58 3.69 8.69
N LYS A 117 -14.41 4.54 9.29
CA LYS A 117 -15.17 5.59 8.60
C LYS A 117 -14.82 7.00 9.05
N GLU A 118 -14.36 7.14 10.32
CA GLU A 118 -14.15 8.43 10.97
C GLU A 118 -12.69 8.65 11.38
N SER A 119 -11.76 8.08 10.63
CA SER A 119 -10.31 8.19 10.83
C SER A 119 -9.60 8.58 9.54
N GLY A 120 -8.30 8.38 9.49
CA GLY A 120 -7.49 8.59 8.30
C GLY A 120 -7.28 10.05 7.93
N ILE A 121 -6.89 10.27 6.67
CA ILE A 121 -6.49 11.60 6.18
C ILE A 121 -7.64 12.60 6.24
N LYS A 122 -8.84 12.17 5.88
CA LYS A 122 -10.05 13.01 5.90
C LYS A 122 -10.26 13.66 7.27
N TRP A 123 -10.15 12.88 8.32
CA TRP A 123 -10.43 13.33 9.69
C TRP A 123 -9.26 14.08 10.33
N LEU A 124 -8.03 13.77 9.95
CA LEU A 124 -6.87 14.54 10.39
C LEU A 124 -6.92 15.99 9.88
N ARG A 125 -7.47 16.23 8.70
CA ARG A 125 -7.51 17.58 8.10
C ARG A 125 -8.80 18.36 8.36
N TRP A 126 -9.91 17.71 8.63
CA TRP A 126 -11.20 18.34 8.95
C TRP A 126 -11.89 19.19 7.85
N LYS A 127 -11.21 19.59 6.77
CA LYS A 127 -11.75 20.58 5.81
C LYS A 127 -11.96 20.09 4.39
N SER A 128 -11.51 18.90 4.00
CA SER A 128 -11.64 18.41 2.63
C SER A 128 -11.67 16.89 2.57
N SER A 129 -12.34 16.38 1.56
CA SER A 129 -12.43 14.96 1.25
C SER A 129 -11.48 14.52 0.13
N ASP A 130 -10.48 15.31 -0.27
CA ASP A 130 -9.64 15.04 -1.43
C ASP A 130 -8.14 15.22 -1.15
N MET A 131 -7.32 14.24 -1.56
CA MET A 131 -5.86 14.33 -1.48
C MET A 131 -5.30 15.50 -2.31
N ARG A 132 -6.00 15.91 -3.36
CA ARG A 132 -5.64 17.07 -4.19
C ARG A 132 -5.64 18.36 -3.36
N ASP A 133 -6.58 18.49 -2.43
CA ASP A 133 -6.66 19.65 -1.54
C ASP A 133 -5.57 19.61 -0.46
N VAL A 134 -5.20 18.42 0.01
CA VAL A 134 -4.04 18.26 0.89
C VAL A 134 -2.76 18.69 0.18
N ARG A 135 -2.58 18.25 -1.08
CA ARG A 135 -1.47 18.67 -1.93
C ARG A 135 -1.45 20.17 -2.17
N ALA A 136 -2.60 20.75 -2.55
CA ALA A 136 -2.72 22.19 -2.82
C ALA A 136 -2.38 23.04 -1.58
N ALA A 137 -2.81 22.61 -0.40
CA ALA A 137 -2.47 23.30 0.84
C ALA A 137 -1.00 23.11 1.24
N TYR A 138 -0.42 21.93 1.01
CA TYR A 138 1.00 21.68 1.19
C TYR A 138 1.86 22.64 0.36
N LEU A 139 1.51 22.83 -0.91
CA LEU A 139 2.18 23.76 -1.81
C LEU A 139 2.03 25.23 -1.39
N LYS A 140 1.06 25.55 -0.55
CA LYS A 140 0.86 26.86 0.10
C LYS A 140 1.45 26.93 1.52
N TRP A 141 2.39 26.03 1.84
CA TRP A 141 3.10 25.99 3.13
C TRP A 141 2.19 25.76 4.36
N ASP A 142 1.00 25.16 4.19
CA ASP A 142 0.15 24.76 5.31
C ASP A 142 0.85 23.69 6.17
N LYS A 143 1.14 24.04 7.42
CA LYS A 143 1.87 23.18 8.36
C LYS A 143 1.13 21.87 8.65
N LYS A 144 -0.20 21.90 8.72
CA LYS A 144 -1.02 20.72 8.99
C LYS A 144 -1.04 19.78 7.79
N ALA A 145 -1.17 20.33 6.59
CA ALA A 145 -1.07 19.54 5.35
C ALA A 145 0.33 18.90 5.21
N ALA A 146 1.40 19.63 5.55
CA ALA A 146 2.76 19.10 5.55
C ALA A 146 2.93 17.95 6.56
N MET A 147 2.37 18.08 7.77
CA MET A 147 2.38 17.00 8.76
C MET A 147 1.65 15.75 8.24
N ILE A 148 0.45 15.92 7.68
CA ILE A 148 -0.37 14.81 7.17
C ILE A 148 0.36 14.07 6.04
N LEU A 149 0.92 14.80 5.07
CA LEU A 149 1.69 14.19 3.97
C LEU A 149 2.93 13.46 4.47
N LYS A 150 3.65 14.03 5.44
CA LYS A 150 4.81 13.36 6.05
C LYS A 150 4.41 12.07 6.76
N MET A 151 3.33 12.08 7.55
CA MET A 151 2.81 10.88 8.22
C MET A 151 2.45 9.80 7.18
N TYR A 152 1.73 10.18 6.14
CA TYR A 152 1.30 9.28 5.07
C TYR A 152 2.49 8.64 4.34
N VAL A 153 3.43 9.46 3.90
CA VAL A 153 4.64 9.00 3.20
C VAL A 153 5.52 8.15 4.11
N ASN A 154 5.73 8.57 5.36
CA ASN A 154 6.52 7.80 6.32
C ASN A 154 5.96 6.41 6.56
N ARG A 155 4.63 6.25 6.56
CA ARG A 155 4.00 4.94 6.71
C ARG A 155 4.30 4.02 5.52
N ILE A 156 4.22 4.54 4.31
CA ILE A 156 4.56 3.81 3.08
C ILE A 156 6.03 3.39 3.10
N ILE A 157 6.93 4.32 3.44
CA ILE A 157 8.37 4.06 3.54
C ILE A 157 8.67 2.96 4.56
N LYS A 158 8.03 3.00 5.74
CA LYS A 158 8.19 1.97 6.78
C LYS A 158 7.88 0.57 6.25
N TYR A 159 6.80 0.43 5.47
CA TYR A 159 6.45 -0.85 4.84
C TYR A 159 7.42 -1.26 3.73
N ILE A 160 7.90 -0.31 2.91
CA ILE A 160 8.91 -0.62 1.89
C ILE A 160 10.17 -1.18 2.55
N TRP A 161 10.67 -0.55 3.61
CA TRP A 161 11.85 -1.03 4.35
C TRP A 161 11.62 -2.39 5.00
N ALA A 162 10.50 -2.57 5.70
CA ALA A 162 10.17 -3.85 6.34
C ALA A 162 10.10 -4.99 5.29
N TYR A 163 9.47 -4.73 4.16
CA TYR A 163 9.34 -5.72 3.08
C TYR A 163 10.65 -5.97 2.35
N THR A 164 11.47 -4.95 2.17
CA THR A 164 12.83 -5.13 1.61
C THR A 164 13.66 -6.03 2.50
N ALA A 165 13.58 -5.87 3.82
CA ALA A 165 14.27 -6.73 4.77
C ALA A 165 13.78 -8.19 4.67
N LEU A 166 12.47 -8.42 4.62
CA LEU A 166 11.88 -9.76 4.44
C LEU A 166 12.29 -10.41 3.10
N LEU A 167 12.46 -9.61 2.07
CA LEU A 167 12.88 -10.08 0.74
C LEU A 167 14.40 -10.23 0.62
N TRP A 168 15.20 -9.77 1.59
CA TRP A 168 16.67 -9.66 1.57
C TRP A 168 17.25 -8.71 0.53
N TRP A 169 16.45 -8.23 -0.38
CA TRP A 169 16.77 -7.25 -1.41
C TRP A 169 15.49 -6.85 -2.13
N LEU A 170 15.61 -5.87 -3.02
CA LEU A 170 14.50 -5.40 -3.83
C LEU A 170 14.98 -5.15 -5.27
N ASP A 171 14.26 -5.67 -6.23
CA ASP A 171 14.52 -5.42 -7.65
C ASP A 171 13.63 -4.30 -8.20
N VAL A 172 12.32 -4.34 -7.85
CA VAL A 172 11.34 -3.41 -8.43
C VAL A 172 10.32 -2.96 -7.38
N ILE A 173 10.00 -1.67 -7.39
CA ILE A 173 8.81 -1.10 -6.76
C ILE A 173 7.78 -0.80 -7.85
N VAL A 174 6.58 -1.36 -7.74
CA VAL A 174 5.44 -1.01 -8.60
C VAL A 174 4.51 -0.10 -7.84
N MET A 175 4.27 1.08 -8.38
CA MET A 175 3.36 2.09 -7.86
C MET A 175 2.07 2.07 -8.67
N THR A 176 0.93 1.92 -8.00
CA THR A 176 -0.38 1.80 -8.67
C THR A 176 -1.50 2.41 -7.83
N ALA A 177 -2.69 2.44 -8.39
CA ALA A 177 -3.90 3.08 -7.92
C ALA A 177 -3.81 4.61 -7.87
N TRP A 178 -4.99 5.23 -7.74
CA TRP A 178 -5.24 6.64 -8.01
C TRP A 178 -4.18 7.61 -7.45
N VAL A 179 -3.77 7.45 -6.19
CA VAL A 179 -2.83 8.39 -5.55
C VAL A 179 -1.43 8.28 -6.17
N LEU A 180 -0.91 7.06 -6.33
CA LEU A 180 0.43 6.86 -6.88
C LEU A 180 0.49 7.00 -8.39
N GLU A 181 -0.60 6.78 -9.10
CA GLU A 181 -0.67 7.03 -10.54
C GLU A 181 -0.70 8.52 -10.87
N ARG A 182 -1.31 9.34 -10.01
CA ARG A 182 -1.61 10.75 -10.30
C ARG A 182 -0.76 11.77 -9.55
N SER A 183 -0.05 11.37 -8.50
CA SER A 183 0.70 12.32 -7.67
C SER A 183 2.21 12.16 -7.83
N GLU A 184 2.80 12.96 -8.67
CA GLU A 184 4.26 13.09 -8.83
C GLU A 184 4.93 13.48 -7.50
N LEU A 185 4.25 14.35 -6.73
CA LEU A 185 4.73 14.82 -5.44
C LEU A 185 4.90 13.66 -4.44
N ILE A 186 3.87 12.82 -4.29
CA ILE A 186 3.92 11.71 -3.32
C ILE A 186 4.94 10.67 -3.77
N ARG A 187 5.01 10.34 -5.06
CA ARG A 187 6.05 9.44 -5.58
C ARG A 187 7.46 10.00 -5.33
N GLY A 188 7.65 11.30 -5.57
CA GLY A 188 8.91 12.00 -5.29
C GLY A 188 9.30 11.91 -3.82
N MET A 189 8.39 12.27 -2.91
CA MET A 189 8.61 12.21 -1.46
C MET A 189 8.94 10.81 -0.94
N ILE A 190 8.31 9.76 -1.52
CA ILE A 190 8.62 8.37 -1.18
C ILE A 190 10.03 8.02 -1.66
N CYS A 191 10.33 8.24 -2.94
CA CYS A 191 11.59 7.80 -3.54
C CYS A 191 12.80 8.55 -2.98
N GLU A 192 12.65 9.82 -2.62
CA GLU A 192 13.70 10.62 -1.97
C GLU A 192 14.18 9.99 -0.64
N LYS A 193 13.28 9.32 0.09
CA LYS A 193 13.61 8.64 1.35
C LYS A 193 14.12 7.21 1.18
N LEU A 194 14.25 6.74 -0.06
CA LEU A 194 14.70 5.39 -0.39
C LEU A 194 16.11 5.38 -1.04
N ASP A 195 16.86 6.45 -0.93
CA ASP A 195 18.20 6.55 -1.54
C ASP A 195 19.16 5.45 -1.05
N TRP A 196 19.07 5.07 0.21
CA TRP A 196 19.81 3.93 0.79
C TRP A 196 19.46 2.57 0.18
N LEU A 197 18.27 2.43 -0.42
CA LEU A 197 17.90 1.26 -1.23
C LEU A 197 18.34 1.41 -2.69
N TRP A 198 19.16 2.38 -3.01
CA TRP A 198 19.62 2.68 -4.37
C TRP A 198 18.46 2.99 -5.32
N VAL A 199 17.36 3.52 -4.78
CA VAL A 199 16.23 4.07 -5.55
C VAL A 199 16.57 5.49 -5.96
N LYS A 200 16.70 5.73 -7.27
CA LYS A 200 16.91 7.05 -7.83
C LYS A 200 15.94 7.30 -8.97
N ILE A 201 15.08 8.30 -8.83
CA ILE A 201 14.13 8.65 -9.88
C ILE A 201 14.68 9.73 -10.82
N ASP A 202 14.15 9.73 -12.03
CA ASP A 202 14.34 10.78 -13.03
C ASP A 202 13.15 11.74 -12.92
N SER A 203 13.41 12.98 -12.52
CA SER A 203 12.35 13.99 -12.33
C SER A 203 11.55 14.27 -13.60
N LYS A 204 12.17 14.17 -14.78
CA LYS A 204 11.50 14.36 -16.08
C LYS A 204 10.56 13.21 -16.42
N LYS A 205 10.84 12.01 -15.87
CA LYS A 205 9.97 10.83 -16.04
C LYS A 205 8.93 10.73 -14.96
N ASN A 206 9.08 11.41 -13.82
CA ASN A 206 8.11 11.41 -12.74
C ASN A 206 6.92 12.31 -13.04
N ILE A 207 6.16 11.96 -14.07
CA ILE A 207 4.97 12.66 -14.55
C ILE A 207 3.73 11.78 -14.36
N SER A 208 2.54 12.33 -14.53
CA SER A 208 1.31 11.54 -14.61
C SER A 208 1.06 11.05 -16.03
N SER A 209 0.69 9.78 -16.17
CA SER A 209 0.37 9.15 -17.45
C SER A 209 -0.79 8.16 -17.27
N TRP A 210 -1.45 7.80 -18.38
CA TRP A 210 -2.47 6.75 -18.43
C TRP A 210 -1.92 5.37 -18.84
N LYS A 211 -0.64 5.34 -19.25
CA LYS A 211 0.06 4.12 -19.65
C LYS A 211 1.07 3.76 -18.56
N GLU A 212 1.55 2.54 -18.58
CA GLU A 212 2.67 2.12 -17.75
C GLU A 212 3.97 2.83 -18.16
N TRP A 213 4.77 3.22 -17.16
CA TRP A 213 6.10 3.81 -17.43
C TRP A 213 7.08 3.59 -16.27
N GLU A 214 8.36 3.70 -16.57
CA GLU A 214 9.44 3.64 -15.59
C GLU A 214 9.91 5.03 -15.23
N ILE A 215 9.93 5.33 -13.92
CA ILE A 215 10.39 6.62 -13.39
C ILE A 215 11.80 6.58 -12.81
N SER A 216 12.40 5.39 -12.70
CA SER A 216 13.78 5.28 -12.22
C SER A 216 14.77 5.85 -13.21
N SER A 217 15.84 6.47 -12.68
CA SER A 217 17.00 6.91 -13.46
C SER A 217 17.87 5.72 -13.87
N LYS A 218 18.81 5.93 -14.80
CA LYS A 218 19.79 4.90 -15.19
C LYS A 218 20.66 4.45 -14.02
N ALA A 219 20.94 5.34 -13.06
CA ALA A 219 21.76 5.06 -11.88
C ALA A 219 20.99 4.29 -10.76
N SER A 220 19.69 4.10 -10.91
CA SER A 220 18.89 3.37 -9.92
C SER A 220 19.14 1.87 -10.04
N LYS A 221 19.51 1.23 -8.93
CA LYS A 221 19.63 -0.24 -8.85
C LYS A 221 18.25 -0.86 -8.71
N VAL A 222 17.40 -0.33 -7.82
CA VAL A 222 16.00 -0.72 -7.70
C VAL A 222 15.18 0.06 -8.71
N LYS A 223 14.43 -0.65 -9.54
CA LYS A 223 13.57 -0.02 -10.55
C LYS A 223 12.26 0.43 -9.93
N VAL A 224 11.78 1.60 -10.35
CA VAL A 224 10.46 2.12 -9.94
C VAL A 224 9.59 2.27 -11.17
N ARG A 225 8.47 1.57 -11.18
CA ARG A 225 7.50 1.60 -12.27
C ARG A 225 6.13 2.04 -11.76
N VAL A 226 5.48 2.85 -12.56
CA VAL A 226 4.06 3.18 -12.36
C VAL A 226 3.26 2.36 -13.36
N ILE A 227 2.37 1.54 -12.86
CA ILE A 227 1.52 0.66 -13.66
C ILE A 227 0.07 0.88 -13.24
N PRO A 228 -0.75 1.54 -14.08
CA PRO A 228 -2.17 1.71 -13.79
C PRO A 228 -2.84 0.35 -13.61
N THR A 229 -3.60 0.21 -12.51
CA THR A 229 -4.36 -1.02 -12.27
C THR A 229 -5.60 -1.09 -13.17
N ASN A 230 -6.02 -2.31 -13.46
CA ASN A 230 -7.28 -2.58 -14.16
C ASN A 230 -7.89 -3.86 -13.58
N GLU A 231 -8.62 -3.68 -12.48
CA GLU A 231 -9.22 -4.79 -11.74
C GLU A 231 -10.36 -5.46 -12.54
N GLU A 232 -11.13 -4.68 -13.31
CA GLU A 232 -12.21 -5.21 -14.16
C GLU A 232 -11.65 -6.18 -15.21
N LEU A 233 -10.56 -5.79 -15.88
CA LEU A 233 -9.90 -6.67 -16.85
C LEU A 233 -9.36 -7.94 -16.20
N MET A 234 -8.83 -7.85 -14.98
CA MET A 234 -8.32 -9.02 -14.26
C MET A 234 -9.46 -9.96 -13.89
N ILE A 235 -10.56 -9.44 -13.35
CA ILE A 235 -11.77 -10.23 -13.06
C ILE A 235 -12.28 -10.92 -14.33
N ALA A 236 -12.37 -10.21 -15.44
CA ALA A 236 -12.80 -10.79 -16.72
C ALA A 236 -11.89 -11.94 -17.18
N LYS A 237 -10.56 -11.80 -16.98
CA LYS A 237 -9.60 -12.88 -17.29
C LYS A 237 -9.81 -14.11 -16.40
N GLU A 238 -10.02 -13.92 -15.11
CA GLU A 238 -10.25 -15.03 -14.17
C GLU A 238 -11.57 -15.75 -14.47
N VAL A 239 -12.66 -15.01 -14.69
CA VAL A 239 -13.94 -15.59 -15.13
C VAL A 239 -13.78 -16.41 -16.41
N LYS A 240 -13.04 -15.91 -17.40
CA LYS A 240 -12.78 -16.63 -18.64
C LYS A 240 -12.02 -17.96 -18.42
N LYS A 241 -11.16 -18.07 -17.40
CA LYS A 241 -10.47 -19.32 -17.07
C LYS A 241 -11.42 -20.37 -16.47
N ILE A 242 -12.42 -19.91 -15.71
CA ILE A 242 -13.37 -20.80 -15.02
C ILE A 242 -14.45 -21.32 -15.98
N VAL A 243 -14.88 -20.48 -16.94
CA VAL A 243 -15.98 -20.79 -17.87
C VAL A 243 -15.50 -21.59 -19.11
N LYS A 244 -14.19 -21.75 -19.28
CA LYS A 244 -13.60 -22.63 -20.32
C LYS A 244 -13.46 -24.06 -19.81
#